data_8ec53152b51fb947a64766d79d858db2
#
_entry.id   8ec53152b51fb947a64766d79d858db2
#
_cell.length_a   1.000
_cell.length_b   1.000
_cell.length_c   1.000
_cell.angle_alpha   90.00
_cell.angle_beta   90.00
_cell.angle_gamma   90.00
#
_symmetry.space_group_name_H-M   'P 1'
#
loop_
_entity.id
_entity.type
_entity.pdbx_description
1 polymer ?
#
loop_
_entity_poly.entity_id
_entity_poly.type
_entity_poly.pdbx_seq_one_letter_code
_entity_poly.pdbx_strand_id
1 'polypeptide(L)'
;MHIEKSQPWLQTQLLEHIQLLFSSFHHWTGELLMPISGNDSPEEIADLLFNADFIVISHGSQADPIFNYGNQKALDLWQINWQTFTSMPSRYTVEPMEHDEREKLLAQANSQGYVSNFRAIRITSNGDRFYINNAILWNVIDKEGKLWGQAATFRDWEAIASIYSNLLSNPLQIKI
;
A
#
# COMPACT_ATOMS: atom_id res chain seq x y z
N MET A 1 -11.07 4.36 32.78
CA MET A 1 -10.99 5.39 31.73
C MET A 1 -10.63 4.65 30.44
N HIS A 2 -11.67 4.30 29.65
CA HIS A 2 -11.46 3.69 28.34
C HIS A 2 -10.95 4.79 27.41
N ILE A 3 -9.67 4.70 27.02
CA ILE A 3 -9.17 5.47 25.87
C ILE A 3 -9.79 4.76 24.66
N GLU A 4 -10.85 5.37 24.09
CA GLU A 4 -11.32 4.99 22.78
C GLU A 4 -10.10 5.09 21.84
N LYS A 5 -9.66 3.93 21.32
CA LYS A 5 -8.68 3.93 20.23
C LYS A 5 -9.32 4.74 19.11
N SER A 6 -8.77 5.90 18.83
CA SER A 6 -9.23 6.70 17.69
C SER A 6 -9.14 5.83 16.45
N GLN A 7 -10.28 5.64 15.77
CA GLN A 7 -10.37 4.92 14.50
C GLN A 7 -10.28 5.96 13.37
N PRO A 8 -9.08 6.38 12.96
CA PRO A 8 -8.93 7.49 12.02
C PRO A 8 -9.56 7.20 10.65
N TRP A 9 -9.68 5.90 10.28
CA TRP A 9 -10.32 5.49 9.03
C TRP A 9 -11.82 5.72 8.98
N LEU A 10 -12.46 6.04 10.11
CA LEU A 10 -13.88 6.40 10.20
C LEU A 10 -14.15 7.92 10.14
N GLN A 11 -13.11 8.73 9.98
CA GLN A 11 -13.31 10.18 9.78
C GLN A 11 -13.92 10.45 8.41
N THR A 12 -14.82 11.43 8.30
CA THR A 12 -15.59 11.74 7.08
C THR A 12 -14.72 11.87 5.84
N GLN A 13 -13.61 12.59 5.90
CA GLN A 13 -12.71 12.77 4.77
C GLN A 13 -12.08 11.44 4.32
N LEU A 14 -11.85 10.52 5.24
CA LEU A 14 -11.28 9.24 4.93
C LEU A 14 -12.32 8.26 4.38
N LEU A 15 -13.58 8.37 4.82
CA LEU A 15 -14.70 7.63 4.22
C LEU A 15 -14.87 8.01 2.74
N GLU A 16 -14.79 9.29 2.40
CA GLU A 16 -14.82 9.77 1.02
C GLU A 16 -13.63 9.23 0.22
N HIS A 17 -12.43 9.26 0.79
CA HIS A 17 -11.22 8.70 0.16
C HIS A 17 -11.34 7.20 -0.09
N ILE A 18 -11.87 6.43 0.86
CA ILE A 18 -12.10 4.99 0.70
C ILE A 18 -13.09 4.72 -0.43
N GLN A 19 -14.16 5.51 -0.56
CA GLN A 19 -15.07 5.39 -1.69
C GLN A 19 -14.35 5.63 -3.03
N LEU A 20 -13.42 6.58 -3.09
CA LEU A 20 -12.59 6.79 -4.29
C LEU A 20 -11.68 5.60 -4.57
N LEU A 21 -11.11 4.95 -3.54
CA LEU A 21 -10.31 3.73 -3.74
C LEU A 21 -11.12 2.64 -4.43
N PHE A 22 -12.34 2.37 -3.96
CA PHE A 22 -13.22 1.36 -4.56
C PHE A 22 -13.68 1.73 -5.98
N SER A 23 -14.20 2.95 -6.15
CA SER A 23 -14.76 3.38 -7.44
C SER A 23 -13.71 3.49 -8.54
N SER A 24 -12.52 4.01 -8.23
CA SER A 24 -11.44 4.10 -9.20
C SER A 24 -10.82 2.74 -9.51
N PHE A 25 -10.69 1.85 -8.53
CA PHE A 25 -10.25 0.47 -8.79
C PHE A 25 -11.18 -0.24 -9.77
N HIS A 26 -12.50 -0.17 -9.50
CA HIS A 26 -13.50 -0.75 -10.40
C HIS A 26 -13.49 -0.10 -11.80
N HIS A 27 -13.33 1.22 -11.85
CA HIS A 27 -13.24 1.95 -13.12
C HIS A 27 -12.10 1.43 -14.02
N TRP A 28 -10.92 1.20 -13.45
CA TRP A 28 -9.75 0.79 -14.21
C TRP A 28 -9.69 -0.71 -14.50
N THR A 29 -10.10 -1.54 -13.56
CA THR A 29 -9.92 -3.01 -13.65
C THR A 29 -11.18 -3.74 -14.08
N GLY A 30 -12.36 -3.15 -13.91
CA GLY A 30 -13.65 -3.81 -14.06
C GLY A 30 -14.00 -4.76 -12.90
N GLU A 31 -13.12 -4.88 -11.88
CA GLU A 31 -13.26 -5.79 -10.75
C GLU A 31 -13.60 -5.02 -9.46
N LEU A 32 -14.07 -5.73 -8.45
CA LEU A 32 -14.24 -5.18 -7.11
C LEU A 32 -12.93 -5.32 -6.33
N LEU A 33 -12.53 -4.26 -5.61
CA LEU A 33 -11.36 -4.29 -4.73
C LEU A 33 -11.49 -5.38 -3.66
N MET A 34 -12.70 -5.55 -3.13
CA MET A 34 -13.11 -6.65 -2.27
C MET A 34 -14.63 -6.83 -2.35
N PRO A 35 -15.17 -7.99 -1.96
CA PRO A 35 -16.62 -8.18 -1.85
C PRO A 35 -17.22 -7.21 -0.82
N ILE A 36 -18.24 -6.47 -1.22
CA ILE A 36 -19.05 -5.60 -0.36
C ILE A 36 -20.54 -5.86 -0.66
N SER A 37 -21.38 -5.69 0.34
CA SER A 37 -22.83 -5.72 0.17
C SER A 37 -23.35 -4.36 -0.28
N GLY A 38 -24.36 -4.34 -1.15
CA GLY A 38 -25.02 -3.08 -1.53
C GLY A 38 -25.75 -2.37 -0.38
N ASN A 39 -25.86 -3.02 0.77
CA ASN A 39 -26.47 -2.47 1.99
C ASN A 39 -25.46 -1.99 3.04
N ASP A 40 -24.15 -2.21 2.80
CA ASP A 40 -23.11 -1.76 3.72
C ASP A 40 -23.02 -0.24 3.75
N SER A 41 -22.97 0.35 4.94
CA SER A 41 -22.72 1.79 5.11
C SER A 41 -21.26 2.14 4.76
N PRO A 42 -20.96 3.42 4.49
CA PRO A 42 -19.58 3.84 4.26
C PRO A 42 -18.63 3.48 5.42
N GLU A 43 -19.10 3.55 6.66
CA GLU A 43 -18.35 3.20 7.87
C GLU A 43 -18.08 1.70 7.93
N GLU A 44 -19.07 0.85 7.60
CA GLU A 44 -18.91 -0.59 7.52
C GLU A 44 -17.90 -0.99 6.44
N ILE A 45 -17.98 -0.37 5.26
CA ILE A 45 -17.01 -0.59 4.18
C ILE A 45 -15.60 -0.17 4.61
N ALA A 46 -15.46 0.96 5.30
CA ALA A 46 -14.19 1.44 5.80
C ALA A 46 -13.58 0.49 6.83
N ASP A 47 -14.40 -0.03 7.73
CA ASP A 47 -13.96 -0.99 8.74
C ASP A 47 -13.57 -2.34 8.11
N LEU A 48 -14.35 -2.82 7.16
CA LEU A 48 -14.02 -4.03 6.39
C LEU A 48 -12.70 -3.90 5.64
N LEU A 49 -12.46 -2.76 4.97
CA LEU A 49 -11.21 -2.52 4.24
C LEU A 49 -10.02 -2.40 5.18
N PHE A 50 -10.19 -1.70 6.32
CA PHE A 50 -9.11 -1.53 7.28
C PHE A 50 -8.67 -2.88 7.89
N ASN A 51 -9.60 -3.78 8.13
CA ASN A 51 -9.35 -5.11 8.71
C ASN A 51 -9.21 -6.23 7.66
N ALA A 52 -9.11 -5.89 6.37
CA ALA A 52 -8.98 -6.89 5.31
C ALA A 52 -7.69 -7.72 5.43
N ASP A 53 -7.73 -8.95 4.92
CA ASP A 53 -6.61 -9.90 4.96
C ASP A 53 -5.56 -9.70 3.86
N PHE A 54 -5.68 -8.63 3.10
CA PHE A 54 -4.76 -8.19 2.05
C PHE A 54 -4.34 -6.75 2.29
N ILE A 55 -3.33 -6.28 1.54
CA ILE A 55 -2.78 -4.95 1.71
C ILE A 55 -3.42 -3.97 0.75
N VAL A 56 -3.80 -2.81 1.27
CA VAL A 56 -4.16 -1.61 0.51
C VAL A 56 -3.43 -0.43 1.11
N ILE A 57 -2.73 0.30 0.24
CA ILE A 57 -2.05 1.56 0.56
C ILE A 57 -2.38 2.60 -0.50
N SER A 58 -2.35 3.86 -0.12
CA SER A 58 -2.44 4.96 -1.09
C SER A 58 -1.61 6.16 -0.67
N HIS A 59 -1.24 6.97 -1.64
CA HIS A 59 -0.58 8.25 -1.44
C HIS A 59 -1.27 9.36 -2.24
N GLY A 60 -1.03 10.60 -1.87
CA GLY A 60 -1.55 11.76 -2.55
C GLY A 60 -0.84 12.08 -3.86
N SER A 61 -1.26 13.18 -4.50
CA SER A 61 -0.75 13.67 -5.79
C SER A 61 0.34 14.74 -5.66
N GLN A 62 0.94 14.90 -4.48
CA GLN A 62 2.04 15.84 -4.26
C GLN A 62 3.26 15.47 -5.12
N ALA A 63 4.14 16.43 -5.40
CA ALA A 63 5.39 16.17 -6.14
C ALA A 63 6.29 15.13 -5.44
N ASP A 64 6.32 15.12 -4.10
CA ASP A 64 6.85 14.03 -3.28
C ASP A 64 5.66 13.36 -2.56
N PRO A 65 5.09 12.28 -3.11
CA PRO A 65 3.83 11.74 -2.62
C PRO A 65 3.92 11.23 -1.18
N ILE A 66 3.00 11.69 -0.35
CA ILE A 66 2.87 11.29 1.06
C ILE A 66 1.75 10.25 1.16
N PHE A 67 1.96 9.18 1.93
CA PHE A 67 0.89 8.24 2.20
C PHE A 67 -0.29 8.91 2.89
N ASN A 68 -1.48 8.53 2.48
CA ASN A 68 -2.74 9.02 3.05
C ASN A 68 -3.67 7.89 3.51
N TYR A 69 -3.32 6.63 3.21
CA TYR A 69 -4.02 5.46 3.68
C TYR A 69 -3.10 4.23 3.70
N GLY A 70 -3.27 3.41 4.71
CA GLY A 70 -2.76 2.04 4.80
C GLY A 70 -3.68 1.25 5.74
N ASN A 71 -4.16 0.09 5.33
CA ASN A 71 -4.97 -0.75 6.20
C ASN A 71 -4.12 -1.43 7.29
N GLN A 72 -4.74 -2.08 8.27
CA GLN A 72 -4.02 -2.68 9.42
C GLN A 72 -2.92 -3.64 8.95
N LYS A 73 -3.20 -4.45 7.94
CA LYS A 73 -2.22 -5.39 7.41
C LYS A 73 -1.00 -4.71 6.78
N ALA A 74 -1.19 -3.55 6.16
CA ALA A 74 -0.09 -2.73 5.67
C ALA A 74 0.76 -2.17 6.83
N LEU A 75 0.11 -1.63 7.86
CA LEU A 75 0.81 -1.09 9.04
C LEU A 75 1.64 -2.17 9.73
N ASP A 76 1.11 -3.38 9.84
CA ASP A 76 1.82 -4.53 10.44
C ASP A 76 3.03 -4.95 9.58
N LEU A 77 2.87 -5.01 8.25
CA LEU A 77 3.97 -5.38 7.33
C LEU A 77 5.11 -4.37 7.37
N TRP A 78 4.80 -3.06 7.34
CA TRP A 78 5.83 -2.02 7.42
C TRP A 78 6.27 -1.70 8.85
N GLN A 79 5.67 -2.32 9.86
CA GLN A 79 6.02 -2.19 11.29
C GLN A 79 5.94 -0.73 11.77
N ILE A 80 4.86 -0.05 11.41
CA ILE A 80 4.67 1.38 11.63
C ILE A 80 3.23 1.66 12.04
N ASN A 81 3.01 2.70 12.86
CA ASN A 81 1.65 3.11 13.22
C ASN A 81 1.02 4.02 12.16
N TRP A 82 -0.30 4.16 12.22
CA TRP A 82 -1.08 4.97 11.29
C TRP A 82 -0.56 6.40 11.16
N GLN A 83 -0.34 7.08 12.27
CA GLN A 83 0.04 8.50 12.26
C GLN A 83 1.38 8.72 11.57
N THR A 84 2.36 7.86 11.83
CA THR A 84 3.66 7.94 11.18
C THR A 84 3.55 7.56 9.70
N PHE A 85 2.81 6.49 9.37
CA PHE A 85 2.63 6.04 7.99
C PHE A 85 1.99 7.13 7.12
N THR A 86 0.90 7.74 7.58
CA THR A 86 0.17 8.77 6.84
C THR A 86 0.84 10.16 6.85
N SER A 87 2.03 10.26 7.41
CA SER A 87 2.84 11.49 7.44
C SER A 87 4.14 11.35 6.64
N MET A 88 4.47 10.16 6.13
CA MET A 88 5.75 9.95 5.49
C MET A 88 5.66 9.90 3.96
N PRO A 89 6.69 10.38 3.25
CA PRO A 89 6.83 10.19 1.82
C PRO A 89 6.88 8.70 1.45
N SER A 90 6.11 8.30 0.44
CA SER A 90 6.01 6.90 0.03
C SER A 90 7.32 6.31 -0.49
N ARG A 91 8.26 7.17 -0.95
CA ARG A 91 9.60 6.74 -1.37
C ARG A 91 10.43 6.12 -0.24
N TYR A 92 10.09 6.36 1.03
CA TYR A 92 10.80 5.76 2.16
C TYR A 92 10.56 4.26 2.34
N THR A 93 9.57 3.70 1.66
CA THR A 93 9.37 2.25 1.57
C THR A 93 10.20 1.58 0.49
N VAL A 94 11.08 2.32 -0.19
CA VAL A 94 11.88 1.88 -1.31
C VAL A 94 13.34 2.28 -1.08
N GLU A 95 14.26 1.34 -1.25
CA GLU A 95 15.69 1.66 -1.18
C GLU A 95 16.10 2.58 -2.35
N PRO A 96 17.13 3.44 -2.18
CA PRO A 96 17.55 4.37 -3.22
C PRO A 96 17.84 3.72 -4.58
N MET A 97 18.39 2.52 -4.60
CA MET A 97 18.69 1.76 -5.83
C MET A 97 17.44 1.35 -6.61
N GLU A 98 16.28 1.29 -5.97
CA GLU A 98 14.99 0.90 -6.56
C GLU A 98 14.13 2.12 -6.94
N HIS A 99 14.59 3.35 -6.69
CA HIS A 99 13.79 4.56 -6.93
C HIS A 99 13.46 4.74 -8.42
N ASP A 100 14.39 4.45 -9.34
CA ASP A 100 14.15 4.60 -10.78
C ASP A 100 13.06 3.63 -11.27
N GLU A 101 13.07 2.38 -10.80
CA GLU A 101 12.03 1.39 -11.14
C GLU A 101 10.67 1.78 -10.55
N ARG A 102 10.66 2.34 -9.33
CA ARG A 102 9.45 2.89 -8.73
C ARG A 102 8.88 4.04 -9.55
N GLU A 103 9.71 5.01 -9.94
CA GLU A 103 9.29 6.16 -10.76
C GLU A 103 8.72 5.72 -12.11
N LYS A 104 9.33 4.75 -12.78
CA LYS A 104 8.80 4.17 -14.03
C LYS A 104 7.43 3.54 -13.82
N LEU A 105 7.24 2.78 -12.74
CA LEU A 105 5.98 2.13 -12.41
C LEU A 105 4.87 3.15 -12.14
N LEU A 106 5.16 4.19 -11.35
CA LEU A 106 4.22 5.28 -11.07
C LEU A 106 3.84 6.04 -12.34
N ALA A 107 4.81 6.33 -13.21
CA ALA A 107 4.59 7.01 -14.48
C ALA A 107 3.75 6.16 -15.44
N GLN A 108 3.99 4.85 -15.49
CA GLN A 108 3.20 3.92 -16.30
C GLN A 108 1.74 3.88 -15.83
N ALA A 109 1.49 3.74 -14.52
CA ALA A 109 0.14 3.80 -13.98
C ALA A 109 -0.52 5.16 -14.25
N ASN A 110 0.23 6.26 -14.13
CA ASN A 110 -0.28 7.60 -14.38
C ASN A 110 -0.76 7.77 -15.83
N SER A 111 -0.06 7.19 -16.81
CA SER A 111 -0.43 7.28 -18.24
C SER A 111 -1.51 6.29 -18.67
N GLN A 112 -1.55 5.10 -18.06
CA GLN A 112 -2.44 3.99 -18.45
C GLN A 112 -3.68 3.84 -17.56
N GLY A 113 -3.69 4.51 -16.42
CA GLY A 113 -4.72 4.37 -15.39
C GLY A 113 -4.37 3.36 -14.30
N TYR A 114 -3.78 2.23 -14.67
CA TYR A 114 -3.33 1.22 -13.74
C TYR A 114 -2.26 0.31 -14.34
N VAL A 115 -1.54 -0.40 -13.46
CA VAL A 115 -0.60 -1.46 -13.80
C VAL A 115 -0.92 -2.67 -12.93
N SER A 116 -1.02 -3.85 -13.53
CA SER A 116 -1.30 -5.11 -12.82
C SER A 116 -0.11 -6.08 -12.89
N ASN A 117 -0.15 -7.08 -12.01
CA ASN A 117 0.81 -8.19 -11.98
C ASN A 117 2.28 -7.74 -11.87
N PHE A 118 2.54 -6.60 -11.22
CA PHE A 118 3.90 -6.17 -11.02
C PHE A 118 4.53 -6.81 -9.77
N ARG A 119 5.84 -6.92 -9.80
CA ARG A 119 6.69 -7.33 -8.69
C ARG A 119 7.65 -6.21 -8.35
N ALA A 120 7.85 -5.95 -7.07
CA ALA A 120 8.77 -4.90 -6.62
C ALA A 120 9.37 -5.22 -5.26
N ILE A 121 10.55 -4.66 -4.98
CA ILE A 121 11.18 -4.74 -3.66
C ILE A 121 10.71 -3.55 -2.82
N ARG A 122 10.42 -3.84 -1.56
CA ARG A 122 10.09 -2.83 -0.54
C ARG A 122 10.90 -3.08 0.72
N ILE A 123 10.98 -2.05 1.55
CA ILE A 123 11.72 -2.07 2.81
C ILE A 123 10.83 -1.57 3.95
N THR A 124 10.91 -2.23 5.11
CA THR A 124 10.21 -1.82 6.33
C THR A 124 10.96 -0.69 7.04
N SER A 125 10.32 -0.10 8.06
CA SER A 125 10.96 0.91 8.93
C SER A 125 12.18 0.35 9.69
N ASN A 126 12.26 -0.96 9.89
CA ASN A 126 13.38 -1.64 10.56
C ASN A 126 14.46 -2.14 9.59
N GLY A 127 14.31 -1.89 8.28
CA GLY A 127 15.28 -2.29 7.27
C GLY A 127 15.05 -3.70 6.70
N ASP A 128 13.97 -4.38 7.05
CA ASP A 128 13.63 -5.69 6.48
C ASP A 128 13.13 -5.51 5.04
N ARG A 129 13.73 -6.28 4.12
CA ARG A 129 13.40 -6.24 2.70
C ARG A 129 12.44 -7.36 2.34
N PHE A 130 11.51 -7.06 1.43
CA PHE A 130 10.58 -8.06 0.93
C PHE A 130 10.18 -7.77 -0.53
N TYR A 131 9.86 -8.84 -1.27
CA TYR A 131 9.19 -8.72 -2.55
C TYR A 131 7.68 -8.62 -2.34
N ILE A 132 7.04 -7.70 -3.04
CA ILE A 132 5.61 -7.77 -3.31
C ILE A 132 5.40 -8.44 -4.66
N ASN A 133 4.40 -9.31 -4.76
CA ASN A 133 4.11 -10.08 -5.96
C ASN A 133 2.65 -9.84 -6.40
N ASN A 134 2.40 -9.95 -7.71
CA ASN A 134 1.07 -9.84 -8.29
C ASN A 134 0.31 -8.58 -7.85
N ALA A 135 1.03 -7.48 -7.67
CA ALA A 135 0.46 -6.24 -7.18
C ALA A 135 -0.27 -5.48 -8.30
N ILE A 136 -1.23 -4.67 -7.89
CA ILE A 136 -1.95 -3.74 -8.76
C ILE A 136 -1.72 -2.33 -8.21
N LEU A 137 -1.29 -1.43 -9.07
CA LEU A 137 -1.16 0.00 -8.83
C LEU A 137 -2.17 0.74 -9.71
N TRP A 138 -2.96 1.65 -9.15
CA TRP A 138 -3.95 2.39 -9.93
C TRP A 138 -4.04 3.86 -9.55
N ASN A 139 -4.50 4.67 -10.49
CA ASN A 139 -4.80 6.07 -10.26
C ASN A 139 -6.10 6.20 -9.47
N VAL A 140 -6.06 6.93 -8.37
CA VAL A 140 -7.25 7.29 -7.59
C VAL A 140 -7.86 8.53 -8.21
N ILE A 141 -9.03 8.38 -8.82
CA ILE A 141 -9.75 9.45 -9.51
C ILE A 141 -11.16 9.59 -8.96
N ASP A 142 -11.70 10.79 -9.04
CA ASP A 142 -13.12 11.03 -8.81
C ASP A 142 -13.94 10.79 -10.09
N LYS A 143 -15.26 10.97 -9.99
CA LYS A 143 -16.19 10.77 -11.12
C LYS A 143 -16.02 11.78 -12.26
N GLU A 144 -15.36 12.91 -12.00
CA GLU A 144 -14.97 13.90 -13.00
C GLU A 144 -13.62 13.57 -13.66
N GLY A 145 -12.94 12.51 -13.20
CA GLY A 145 -11.63 12.09 -13.70
C GLY A 145 -10.44 12.86 -13.09
N LYS A 146 -10.68 13.66 -12.04
CA LYS A 146 -9.60 14.36 -11.34
C LYS A 146 -8.76 13.38 -10.56
N LEU A 147 -7.43 13.47 -10.74
CA LEU A 147 -6.44 12.65 -10.01
C LEU A 147 -6.28 13.13 -8.57
N TRP A 148 -6.45 12.22 -7.63
CA TRP A 148 -6.25 12.43 -6.19
C TRP A 148 -4.98 11.76 -5.64
N GLY A 149 -4.37 10.89 -6.42
CA GLY A 149 -3.16 10.16 -6.06
C GLY A 149 -3.13 8.78 -6.70
N GLN A 150 -2.37 7.89 -6.12
CA GLN A 150 -2.29 6.50 -6.57
C GLN A 150 -2.44 5.55 -5.37
N ALA A 151 -2.95 4.35 -5.65
CA ALA A 151 -3.09 3.31 -4.64
C ALA A 151 -2.54 1.99 -5.16
N ALA A 152 -2.14 1.12 -4.25
CA ALA A 152 -1.68 -0.21 -4.57
C ALA A 152 -2.33 -1.25 -3.66
N THR A 153 -2.53 -2.44 -4.22
CA THR A 153 -3.01 -3.60 -3.47
C THR A 153 -2.22 -4.85 -3.84
N PHE A 154 -2.00 -5.72 -2.86
CA PHE A 154 -1.39 -7.03 -3.06
C PHE A 154 -1.75 -7.98 -1.91
N ARG A 155 -1.68 -9.29 -2.20
CA ARG A 155 -1.93 -10.35 -1.22
C ARG A 155 -0.68 -11.16 -0.91
N ASP A 156 0.27 -11.18 -1.84
CA ASP A 156 1.44 -12.04 -1.79
C ASP A 156 2.71 -11.21 -1.61
N TRP A 157 3.49 -11.55 -0.61
CA TRP A 157 4.83 -11.02 -0.40
C TRP A 157 5.74 -12.07 0.22
N GLU A 158 7.03 -11.91 0.03
CA GLU A 158 8.04 -12.81 0.57
C GLU A 158 9.25 -12.05 1.10
N ALA A 159 9.70 -12.43 2.30
CA ALA A 159 10.88 -11.84 2.90
C ALA A 159 12.12 -12.14 2.07
N ILE A 160 13.00 -11.15 1.91
CA ILE A 160 14.33 -11.33 1.31
C ILE A 160 15.29 -11.58 2.48
N ALA A 161 15.91 -12.79 2.50
CA ALA A 161 16.89 -13.12 3.52
C ALA A 161 18.07 -12.13 3.47
N SER A 162 18.47 -11.59 4.63
CA SER A 162 19.68 -10.79 4.70
C SER A 162 20.90 -11.65 4.40
N ILE A 163 21.92 -11.08 3.76
CA ILE A 163 23.19 -11.79 3.48
C ILE A 163 23.80 -12.32 4.77
N TYR A 164 23.60 -11.61 5.89
CA TYR A 164 24.10 -12.02 7.21
C TYR A 164 23.37 -13.24 7.81
N SER A 165 22.08 -13.43 7.56
CA SER A 165 21.36 -14.62 8.02
C SER A 165 21.81 -15.89 7.27
N ASN A 166 22.19 -15.76 6.00
CA ASN A 166 22.76 -16.86 5.22
C ASN A 166 24.19 -17.24 5.68
N LEU A 167 24.98 -16.27 6.16
CA LEU A 167 26.31 -16.52 6.72
C LEU A 167 26.25 -17.20 8.10
N LEU A 168 25.24 -16.90 8.91
CA LEU A 168 25.04 -17.49 10.23
C LEU A 168 24.41 -18.89 10.16
N SER A 169 23.63 -19.18 9.13
CA SER A 169 23.01 -20.49 8.94
C SER A 169 23.92 -21.51 8.23
N ASN A 170 25.09 -21.10 7.71
CA ASN A 170 26.05 -21.98 7.06
C ASN A 170 27.50 -21.68 7.47
N PRO A 171 27.92 -22.04 8.70
CA PRO A 171 29.28 -21.72 9.23
C PRO A 171 30.43 -22.50 8.56
N LEU A 172 30.17 -23.36 7.56
CA LEU A 172 31.16 -24.26 7.00
C LEU A 172 31.82 -23.82 5.68
N GLN A 173 31.64 -22.57 5.25
CA GLN A 173 32.27 -22.08 4.00
C GLN A 173 33.29 -20.94 4.18
N ILE A 174 33.86 -20.78 5.36
CA ILE A 174 35.06 -19.96 5.51
C ILE A 174 36.27 -20.93 5.43
N LYS A 175 36.69 -21.25 4.23
CA LYS A 175 38.06 -21.73 4.00
C LYS A 175 38.95 -20.52 3.83
N ILE A 176 39.83 -20.33 4.83
CA ILE A 176 40.99 -19.43 4.79
C ILE A 176 41.95 -19.88 3.68
#